data_f825f10db7f632a2c5ced0094c2c27f1
#
_entry.id   f825f10db7f632a2c5ced0094c2c27f1
#
_cell.length_a   1.000
_cell.length_b   1.000
_cell.length_c   1.000
_cell.angle_alpha   90.00
_cell.angle_beta   90.00
_cell.angle_gamma   90.00
#
_symmetry.space_group_name_H-M   'P 1'
#
loop_
_entity.id
_entity.type
_entity.pdbx_description
1 polymer ?
#
loop_
_entity_poly.entity_id
_entity_poly.type
_entity_poly.pdbx_seq_one_letter_code
_entity_poly.pdbx_strand_id
1 'polypeptide(L)'
;MKLISVNVGLPQVVEYMGEPVSTGIFKSQVAGKVTVGPLNLEGDRQADLTVHGGPVRSVYVYPVEHYSYWRDELPAGTDLAMGAFGENLTVEGILERQVRRGDRLRIGSAEFEVTIPRYPCYKLGIRFGRKEMLRLFMKSGRSGFYLSVLKTGEIEAGDEIMLDAAGSGKTISEVFAERRDQG
;
A
#
# COMPACT_ATOMS: atom_id res chain seq x y z
N MET A 1 -10.97 2.32 13.64
CA MET A 1 -10.18 1.92 12.46
C MET A 1 -9.32 0.73 12.89
N LYS A 2 -9.08 -0.23 12.01
CA LYS A 2 -8.44 -1.50 12.39
C LYS A 2 -7.41 -1.95 11.37
N LEU A 3 -6.30 -2.53 11.82
CA LEU A 3 -5.33 -3.23 10.99
C LEU A 3 -5.84 -4.66 10.73
N ILE A 4 -6.19 -4.96 9.50
CA ILE A 4 -6.76 -6.26 9.10
C ILE A 4 -5.67 -7.28 8.82
N SER A 5 -4.60 -6.88 8.11
CA SER A 5 -3.44 -7.74 7.89
C SER A 5 -2.15 -6.95 7.74
N VAL A 6 -1.05 -7.58 8.13
CA VAL A 6 0.32 -7.16 7.82
C VAL A 6 0.84 -8.08 6.72
N ASN A 7 1.33 -7.48 5.63
CA ASN A 7 1.79 -8.22 4.45
C ASN A 7 3.24 -7.84 4.14
N VAL A 8 4.09 -8.84 3.99
CA VAL A 8 5.51 -8.67 3.71
C VAL A 8 5.95 -9.54 2.53
N GLY A 9 7.05 -9.17 1.89
CA GLY A 9 7.62 -9.95 0.80
C GLY A 9 9.02 -9.49 0.44
N LEU A 10 9.90 -10.45 0.22
CA LEU A 10 11.23 -10.18 -0.31
C LEU A 10 11.17 -10.02 -1.83
N PRO A 11 12.07 -9.23 -2.44
CA PRO A 11 12.17 -9.14 -3.88
C PRO A 11 12.43 -10.51 -4.50
N GLN A 12 11.68 -10.81 -5.55
CA GLN A 12 11.89 -11.99 -6.39
C GLN A 12 12.03 -11.59 -7.85
N VAL A 13 12.70 -12.43 -8.64
CA VAL A 13 12.83 -12.23 -10.08
C VAL A 13 11.72 -13.00 -10.77
N VAL A 14 10.98 -12.29 -11.63
CA VAL A 14 9.94 -12.87 -12.47
C VAL A 14 10.23 -12.54 -13.93
N GLU A 15 9.84 -13.41 -14.85
CA GLU A 15 9.91 -13.11 -16.27
C GLU A 15 8.75 -12.21 -16.70
N TYR A 16 9.05 -11.13 -17.41
CA TYR A 16 8.05 -10.26 -17.98
C TYR A 16 8.48 -9.77 -19.36
N MET A 17 7.72 -10.10 -20.40
CA MET A 17 8.01 -9.78 -21.80
C MET A 17 9.39 -10.30 -22.29
N GLY A 18 9.82 -11.47 -21.78
CA GLY A 18 11.10 -12.07 -22.14
C GLY A 18 12.29 -11.56 -21.32
N GLU A 19 12.08 -10.64 -20.37
CA GLU A 19 13.14 -10.05 -19.56
C GLU A 19 12.95 -10.37 -18.06
N PRO A 20 14.05 -10.61 -17.32
CA PRO A 20 13.98 -10.80 -15.88
C PRO A 20 13.70 -9.46 -15.16
N VAL A 21 12.66 -9.42 -14.35
CA VAL A 21 12.27 -8.23 -13.57
C VAL A 21 12.31 -8.53 -12.09
N SER A 22 13.13 -7.81 -11.33
CA SER A 22 13.13 -7.87 -9.87
C SER A 22 11.96 -7.05 -9.31
N THR A 23 11.16 -7.66 -8.43
CA THR A 23 9.99 -7.01 -7.84
C THR A 23 9.68 -7.50 -6.43
N GLY A 24 9.32 -6.58 -5.53
CA GLY A 24 8.79 -6.85 -4.18
C GLY A 24 7.28 -6.70 -4.09
N ILE A 25 6.55 -6.75 -5.24
CA ILE A 25 5.09 -6.55 -5.24
C ILE A 25 4.33 -7.75 -4.70
N PHE A 26 4.93 -8.93 -4.73
CA PHE A 26 4.32 -10.15 -4.22
C PHE A 26 4.47 -10.21 -2.71
N LYS A 27 3.41 -9.86 -2.01
CA LYS A 27 3.36 -9.86 -0.55
C LYS A 27 2.41 -10.92 -0.06
N SER A 28 2.72 -11.48 1.10
CA SER A 28 1.91 -12.48 1.78
C SER A 28 1.61 -12.03 3.20
N GLN A 29 0.42 -12.34 3.67
CA GLN A 29 0.02 -12.08 5.03
C GLN A 29 0.91 -12.86 6.01
N VAL A 30 1.31 -12.21 7.09
CA VAL A 30 2.05 -12.83 8.20
C VAL A 30 1.23 -12.78 9.48
N ALA A 31 1.42 -13.80 10.31
CA ALA A 31 0.77 -13.88 11.62
C ALA A 31 1.71 -13.34 12.71
N GLY A 32 1.11 -12.86 13.81
CA GLY A 32 1.83 -12.35 14.96
C GLY A 32 2.41 -10.96 14.75
N LYS A 33 3.26 -10.58 15.69
CA LYS A 33 3.89 -9.26 15.70
C LYS A 33 4.96 -9.11 14.63
N VAL A 34 4.98 -7.95 14.01
CA VAL A 34 5.96 -7.56 12.99
C VAL A 34 6.67 -6.29 13.45
N THR A 35 7.99 -6.30 13.40
CA THR A 35 8.81 -5.14 13.73
C THR A 35 8.72 -4.08 12.63
N VAL A 36 8.44 -2.85 13.02
CA VAL A 36 8.49 -1.67 12.14
C VAL A 36 9.86 -1.04 12.25
N GLY A 37 10.68 -1.19 11.22
CA GLY A 37 11.96 -0.51 11.09
C GLY A 37 11.81 0.94 10.58
N PRO A 38 12.91 1.68 10.47
CA PRO A 38 12.86 3.09 10.02
C PRO A 38 12.33 3.29 8.60
N LEU A 39 12.46 2.33 7.71
CA LEU A 39 12.14 2.43 6.29
C LEU A 39 11.25 1.30 5.74
N ASN A 40 11.01 0.25 6.52
CA ASN A 40 10.23 -0.91 6.09
C ASN A 40 9.76 -1.74 7.30
N LEU A 41 8.99 -2.78 7.02
CA LEU A 41 8.63 -3.82 7.98
C LEU A 41 9.66 -4.96 7.93
N GLU A 42 9.86 -5.63 9.05
CA GLU A 42 10.64 -6.87 9.09
C GLU A 42 10.06 -7.91 8.12
N GLY A 43 10.92 -8.57 7.36
CA GLY A 43 10.52 -9.52 6.32
C GLY A 43 10.09 -8.88 4.99
N ASP A 44 10.06 -7.54 4.91
CA ASP A 44 9.74 -6.79 3.68
C ASP A 44 10.95 -6.06 3.12
N ARG A 45 11.05 -6.01 1.77
CA ARG A 45 12.04 -5.20 1.06
C ARG A 45 11.50 -4.71 -0.27
N GLN A 46 11.88 -3.48 -0.62
CA GLN A 46 11.69 -2.95 -1.96
C GLN A 46 12.80 -3.46 -2.89
N ALA A 47 12.44 -3.79 -4.14
CA ALA A 47 13.39 -4.30 -5.13
C ALA A 47 14.32 -3.22 -5.72
N ASP A 48 13.88 -1.96 -5.70
CA ASP A 48 14.60 -0.83 -6.27
C ASP A 48 14.35 0.42 -5.42
N LEU A 49 15.35 0.80 -4.65
CA LEU A 49 15.29 1.96 -3.75
C LEU A 49 15.41 3.30 -4.47
N THR A 50 15.81 3.31 -5.75
CA THR A 50 15.91 4.56 -6.53
C THR A 50 14.55 5.07 -6.99
N VAL A 51 13.58 4.16 -7.19
CA VAL A 51 12.23 4.46 -7.67
C VAL A 51 11.16 4.14 -6.63
N HIS A 52 11.36 3.07 -5.85
CA HIS A 52 10.42 2.56 -4.86
C HIS A 52 11.10 2.49 -3.50
N GLY A 53 10.48 3.06 -2.46
CA GLY A 53 10.99 3.06 -1.10
C GLY A 53 11.46 4.44 -0.64
N GLY A 54 12.37 4.44 0.35
CA GLY A 54 12.80 5.65 1.04
C GLY A 54 11.78 6.18 2.07
N PRO A 55 12.11 7.25 2.82
CA PRO A 55 11.29 7.70 3.95
C PRO A 55 9.83 7.99 3.60
N VAL A 56 9.57 8.54 2.42
CA VAL A 56 8.22 8.95 1.98
C VAL A 56 7.35 7.75 1.53
N ARG A 57 7.96 6.59 1.29
CA ARG A 57 7.29 5.37 0.79
C ARG A 57 7.69 4.14 1.60
N SER A 58 7.82 4.30 2.91
CA SER A 58 8.29 3.23 3.79
C SER A 58 7.28 2.10 3.92
N VAL A 59 6.00 2.43 4.08
CA VAL A 59 4.92 1.46 4.29
C VAL A 59 3.74 1.83 3.41
N TYR A 60 3.23 0.88 2.63
CA TYR A 60 2.05 1.07 1.78
C TYR A 60 0.80 0.54 2.47
N VAL A 61 -0.22 1.38 2.57
CA VAL A 61 -1.54 1.10 3.17
C VAL A 61 -2.60 0.99 2.08
N TYR A 62 -3.47 -0.03 2.20
CA TYR A 62 -4.59 -0.21 1.28
C TYR A 62 -5.88 -0.55 2.04
N PRO A 63 -6.98 0.21 1.85
CA PRO A 63 -8.25 -0.06 2.49
C PRO A 63 -8.88 -1.37 2.01
N VAL A 64 -9.33 -2.21 2.94
CA VAL A 64 -10.01 -3.48 2.62
C VAL A 64 -11.33 -3.26 1.89
N GLU A 65 -11.97 -2.12 2.09
CA GLU A 65 -13.21 -1.70 1.42
C GLU A 65 -13.07 -1.70 -0.11
N HIS A 66 -11.86 -1.49 -0.62
CA HIS A 66 -11.62 -1.49 -2.06
C HIS A 66 -11.63 -2.88 -2.69
N TYR A 67 -11.45 -3.93 -1.90
CA TYR A 67 -11.41 -5.29 -2.40
C TYR A 67 -12.75 -5.76 -3.00
N SER A 68 -13.89 -5.28 -2.47
CA SER A 68 -15.20 -5.58 -3.06
C SER A 68 -15.32 -5.08 -4.50
N TYR A 69 -14.92 -3.82 -4.73
CA TYR A 69 -14.89 -3.24 -6.07
C TYR A 69 -14.01 -4.08 -7.04
N TRP A 70 -12.85 -4.54 -6.58
CA TRP A 70 -11.97 -5.31 -7.44
C TRP A 70 -12.47 -6.73 -7.72
N ARG A 71 -13.24 -7.33 -6.81
CA ARG A 71 -13.93 -8.61 -7.07
C ARG A 71 -14.95 -8.48 -8.19
N ASP A 72 -15.61 -7.33 -8.31
CA ASP A 72 -16.60 -7.06 -9.35
C ASP A 72 -15.95 -6.65 -10.69
N GLU A 73 -14.82 -5.92 -10.63
CA GLU A 73 -14.13 -5.38 -11.81
C GLU A 73 -13.22 -6.42 -12.50
N LEU A 74 -12.66 -7.36 -11.75
CA LEU A 74 -11.71 -8.33 -12.27
C LEU A 74 -12.39 -9.68 -12.56
N PRO A 75 -11.83 -10.49 -13.48
CA PRO A 75 -12.39 -11.81 -13.78
C PRO A 75 -12.54 -12.68 -12.53
N ALA A 76 -13.57 -13.51 -12.52
CA ALA A 76 -13.77 -14.50 -11.47
C ALA A 76 -12.52 -15.39 -11.31
N GLY A 77 -12.15 -15.66 -10.07
CA GLY A 77 -10.94 -16.45 -9.75
C GLY A 77 -9.64 -15.63 -9.71
N THR A 78 -9.68 -14.31 -9.95
CA THR A 78 -8.50 -13.45 -9.70
C THR A 78 -8.08 -13.55 -8.23
N ASP A 79 -6.77 -13.79 -7.99
CA ASP A 79 -6.22 -13.83 -6.64
C ASP A 79 -6.24 -12.43 -6.02
N LEU A 80 -7.13 -12.26 -5.05
CA LEU A 80 -7.32 -11.05 -4.26
C LEU A 80 -7.10 -11.33 -2.76
N ALA A 81 -6.08 -12.13 -2.43
CA ALA A 81 -5.62 -12.24 -1.06
C ALA A 81 -5.09 -10.89 -0.55
N MET A 82 -5.09 -10.67 0.77
CA MET A 82 -4.49 -9.48 1.37
C MET A 82 -3.02 -9.36 0.93
N GLY A 83 -2.60 -8.16 0.56
CA GLY A 83 -1.30 -7.93 -0.08
C GLY A 83 -1.35 -7.99 -1.62
N ALA A 84 -2.51 -8.26 -2.25
CA ALA A 84 -2.64 -8.40 -3.69
C ALA A 84 -2.23 -7.16 -4.48
N PHE A 85 -2.38 -5.98 -3.93
CA PHE A 85 -1.95 -4.71 -4.54
C PHE A 85 -0.52 -4.32 -4.15
N GLY A 86 0.21 -5.18 -3.44
CA GLY A 86 1.56 -4.94 -2.94
C GLY A 86 1.58 -4.08 -1.67
N GLU A 87 0.45 -3.95 -0.99
CA GLU A 87 0.35 -3.23 0.27
C GLU A 87 0.99 -4.00 1.42
N ASN A 88 1.59 -3.24 2.33
CA ASN A 88 2.12 -3.74 3.59
C ASN A 88 1.02 -3.87 4.66
N LEU A 89 0.10 -2.90 4.70
CA LEU A 89 -0.98 -2.88 5.66
C LEU A 89 -2.32 -2.85 4.93
N THR A 90 -3.14 -3.87 5.15
CA THR A 90 -4.55 -3.84 4.77
C THR A 90 -5.34 -3.35 5.96
N VAL A 91 -6.09 -2.26 5.80
CA VAL A 91 -6.75 -1.56 6.90
C VAL A 91 -8.25 -1.45 6.68
N GLU A 92 -9.03 -1.27 7.76
CA GLU A 92 -10.47 -1.04 7.73
C GLU A 92 -10.82 0.29 8.37
N GLY A 93 -11.78 0.99 7.78
CA GLY A 93 -12.37 2.22 8.35
C GLY A 93 -11.55 3.49 8.08
N ILE A 94 -10.53 3.44 7.22
CA ILE A 94 -9.72 4.61 6.85
C ILE A 94 -9.51 4.64 5.33
N LEU A 95 -10.06 5.66 4.68
CA LEU A 95 -10.05 5.83 3.23
C LEU A 95 -9.26 7.09 2.84
N GLU A 96 -8.80 7.14 1.58
CA GLU A 96 -7.99 8.24 1.03
C GLU A 96 -8.66 9.61 1.13
N ARG A 97 -10.01 9.65 1.15
CA ARG A 97 -10.78 10.90 1.32
C ARG A 97 -10.80 11.42 2.76
N GLN A 98 -10.38 10.61 3.73
CA GLN A 98 -10.41 10.92 5.16
C GLN A 98 -9.04 11.36 5.69
N VAL A 99 -7.98 11.15 4.92
CA VAL A 99 -6.61 11.43 5.34
C VAL A 99 -5.93 12.44 4.43
N ARG A 100 -5.02 13.22 5.02
CA ARG A 100 -4.20 14.26 4.38
C ARG A 100 -2.73 13.99 4.63
N ARG A 101 -1.88 14.53 3.79
CA ARG A 101 -0.45 14.54 4.06
C ARG A 101 -0.18 15.22 5.41
N GLY A 102 0.65 14.58 6.24
CA GLY A 102 0.99 15.06 7.57
C GLY A 102 0.07 14.56 8.69
N ASP A 103 -1.05 13.87 8.36
CA ASP A 103 -1.82 13.15 9.38
C ASP A 103 -0.97 12.05 9.99
N ARG A 104 -1.18 11.78 11.27
CA ARG A 104 -0.42 10.77 12.01
C ARG A 104 -1.30 9.58 12.35
N LEU A 105 -0.71 8.40 12.22
CA LEU A 105 -1.33 7.14 12.60
C LEU A 105 -0.50 6.48 13.69
N ARG A 106 -1.15 6.01 14.74
CA ARG A 106 -0.55 5.11 15.73
C ARG A 106 -1.18 3.74 15.58
N ILE A 107 -0.34 2.72 15.42
CA ILE A 107 -0.72 1.33 15.25
C ILE A 107 0.20 0.50 16.13
N GLY A 108 -0.35 -0.28 17.06
CA GLY A 108 0.47 -0.98 18.05
C GLY A 108 1.36 0.00 18.84
N SER A 109 2.67 -0.21 18.82
CA SER A 109 3.65 0.71 19.45
C SER A 109 4.38 1.62 18.45
N ALA A 110 4.08 1.50 17.13
CA ALA A 110 4.68 2.31 16.07
C ALA A 110 3.85 3.56 15.76
N GLU A 111 4.54 4.61 15.27
CA GLU A 111 3.91 5.84 14.83
C GLU A 111 4.33 6.17 13.39
N PHE A 112 3.38 6.65 12.60
CA PHE A 112 3.53 6.91 11.18
C PHE A 112 2.96 8.28 10.80
N GLU A 113 3.42 8.79 9.66
CA GLU A 113 2.86 9.98 9.02
C GLU A 113 2.38 9.64 7.60
N VAL A 114 1.19 10.08 7.25
CA VAL A 114 0.62 9.97 5.89
C VAL A 114 1.40 10.86 4.94
N THR A 115 1.85 10.31 3.81
CA THR A 115 2.74 11.04 2.90
C THR A 115 2.10 11.34 1.55
N ILE A 116 1.94 10.35 0.68
CA ILE A 116 1.46 10.52 -0.69
C ILE A 116 0.54 9.37 -1.11
N PRO A 117 -0.36 9.58 -2.09
CA PRO A 117 -1.09 8.48 -2.71
C PRO A 117 -0.11 7.55 -3.46
N ARG A 118 -0.49 6.28 -3.62
CA ARG A 118 0.26 5.38 -4.48
C ARG A 118 -0.16 5.54 -5.93
N TYR A 119 0.82 5.75 -6.79
CA TYR A 119 0.64 5.67 -8.25
C TYR A 119 1.11 4.30 -8.73
N PRO A 120 0.34 3.61 -9.59
CA PRO A 120 0.70 2.28 -10.05
C PRO A 120 1.88 2.35 -11.03
N CYS A 121 2.69 1.30 -11.03
CA CYS A 121 3.70 1.06 -12.04
C CYS A 121 3.42 -0.28 -12.76
N TYR A 122 4.14 -0.58 -13.83
CA TYR A 122 3.94 -1.80 -14.63
C TYR A 122 4.01 -3.11 -13.80
N LYS A 123 4.68 -3.09 -12.65
CA LYS A 123 4.76 -4.24 -11.75
C LYS A 123 3.38 -4.66 -11.20
N LEU A 124 2.41 -3.73 -11.12
CA LEU A 124 1.02 -4.08 -10.81
C LEU A 124 0.41 -4.95 -11.91
N GLY A 125 0.72 -4.66 -13.17
CA GLY A 125 0.33 -5.51 -14.30
C GLY A 125 0.96 -6.90 -14.23
N ILE A 126 2.22 -6.99 -13.78
CA ILE A 126 2.91 -8.29 -13.54
C ILE A 126 2.16 -9.08 -12.47
N ARG A 127 1.85 -8.45 -11.33
CA ARG A 127 1.17 -9.10 -10.18
C ARG A 127 -0.16 -9.74 -10.57
N PHE A 128 -0.92 -9.08 -11.44
CA PHE A 128 -2.23 -9.54 -11.91
C PHE A 128 -2.21 -10.27 -13.25
N GLY A 129 -1.03 -10.40 -13.90
CA GLY A 129 -0.94 -10.97 -15.25
C GLY A 129 -1.68 -10.14 -16.32
N ARG A 130 -1.92 -8.84 -16.09
CA ARG A 130 -2.79 -7.97 -16.89
C ARG A 130 -2.20 -6.58 -17.10
N LYS A 131 -1.86 -6.23 -18.34
CA LYS A 131 -1.29 -4.90 -18.67
C LYS A 131 -2.25 -3.75 -18.37
N GLU A 132 -3.55 -3.97 -18.54
CA GLU A 132 -4.61 -2.99 -18.29
C GLU A 132 -4.77 -2.59 -16.82
N MET A 133 -4.17 -3.33 -15.88
CA MET A 133 -4.27 -3.02 -14.45
C MET A 133 -3.83 -1.59 -14.11
N LEU A 134 -2.84 -1.04 -14.80
CA LEU A 134 -2.43 0.34 -14.56
C LEU A 134 -3.57 1.31 -14.83
N ARG A 135 -4.20 1.16 -16.00
CA ARG A 135 -5.33 2.00 -16.41
C ARG A 135 -6.54 1.82 -15.50
N LEU A 136 -6.89 0.57 -15.17
CA LEU A 136 -7.99 0.25 -14.26
C LEU A 136 -7.75 0.87 -12.88
N PHE A 137 -6.55 0.72 -12.34
CA PHE A 137 -6.18 1.25 -11.04
C PHE A 137 -6.25 2.79 -11.02
N MET A 138 -5.68 3.46 -12.01
CA MET A 138 -5.77 4.92 -12.15
C MET A 138 -7.23 5.39 -12.25
N LYS A 139 -8.03 4.74 -13.09
CA LYS A 139 -9.46 5.07 -13.27
C LYS A 139 -10.27 4.89 -11.99
N SER A 140 -9.95 3.86 -11.19
CA SER A 140 -10.71 3.53 -9.98
C SER A 140 -10.66 4.61 -8.89
N GLY A 141 -9.59 5.40 -8.83
CA GLY A 141 -9.34 6.35 -7.76
C GLY A 141 -9.00 5.70 -6.40
N ARG A 142 -8.86 4.37 -6.35
CA ARG A 142 -8.59 3.57 -5.15
C ARG A 142 -7.10 3.36 -5.01
N SER A 143 -6.39 4.40 -4.61
CA SER A 143 -4.93 4.41 -4.63
C SER A 143 -4.28 3.76 -3.42
N GLY A 144 -4.96 3.76 -2.27
CA GLY A 144 -4.25 3.64 -1.01
C GLY A 144 -3.28 4.81 -0.80
N PHE A 145 -2.44 4.71 0.21
CA PHE A 145 -1.48 5.77 0.52
C PHE A 145 -0.23 5.22 1.19
N TYR A 146 0.85 5.96 1.09
CA TYR A 146 2.09 5.65 1.77
C TYR A 146 2.19 6.33 3.13
N LEU A 147 2.98 5.70 3.99
CA LEU A 147 3.39 6.20 5.30
C LEU A 147 4.90 6.32 5.38
N SER A 148 5.38 7.35 6.07
CA SER A 148 6.71 7.39 6.67
C SER A 148 6.64 6.86 8.11
N VAL A 149 7.74 6.31 8.60
CA VAL A 149 7.87 5.87 9.99
C VAL A 149 8.40 7.01 10.83
N LEU A 150 7.62 7.49 11.80
CA LEU A 150 8.05 8.49 12.78
C LEU A 150 8.69 7.84 13.99
N LYS A 151 8.13 6.70 14.42
CA LYS A 151 8.63 5.91 15.56
C LYS A 151 8.54 4.44 15.23
N THR A 152 9.66 3.74 15.36
CA THR A 152 9.73 2.29 15.24
C THR A 152 8.96 1.61 16.38
N GLY A 153 8.54 0.37 16.16
CA GLY A 153 7.77 -0.40 17.15
C GLY A 153 7.34 -1.73 16.59
N GLU A 154 6.29 -2.28 17.14
CA GLU A 154 5.66 -3.55 16.70
C GLU A 154 4.20 -3.30 16.35
N ILE A 155 3.72 -4.00 15.33
CA ILE A 155 2.33 -4.02 14.90
C ILE A 155 1.87 -5.45 14.68
N GLU A 156 0.57 -5.69 14.84
CA GLU A 156 -0.04 -7.00 14.62
C GLU A 156 -1.43 -6.86 13.99
N ALA A 157 -1.83 -7.82 13.16
CA ALA A 157 -3.20 -7.88 12.67
C ALA A 157 -4.19 -7.91 13.84
N GLY A 158 -5.20 -7.02 13.79
CA GLY A 158 -6.14 -6.80 14.89
C GLY A 158 -5.87 -5.53 15.69
N ASP A 159 -4.71 -4.89 15.56
CA ASP A 159 -4.41 -3.63 16.24
C ASP A 159 -5.39 -2.52 15.84
N GLU A 160 -5.75 -1.71 16.82
CA GLU A 160 -6.52 -0.48 16.58
C GLU A 160 -5.64 0.58 15.93
N ILE A 161 -6.20 1.28 14.95
CA ILE A 161 -5.55 2.43 14.30
C ILE A 161 -6.13 3.71 14.89
N MET A 162 -5.28 4.51 15.50
CA MET A 162 -5.62 5.85 16.00
C MET A 162 -5.12 6.88 15.01
N LEU A 163 -6.04 7.69 14.49
CA LEU A 163 -5.76 8.80 13.57
C LEU A 163 -5.70 10.12 14.35
N ASP A 164 -4.58 10.81 14.26
CA ASP A 164 -4.42 12.22 14.64
C ASP A 164 -4.39 13.07 13.35
N ALA A 165 -5.45 13.84 13.14
CA ALA A 165 -5.64 14.68 11.96
C ALA A 165 -4.79 15.96 12.06
N ALA A 166 -3.47 15.81 12.11
CA ALA A 166 -2.52 16.92 12.17
C ALA A 166 -2.18 17.53 10.79
N GLY A 167 -2.52 16.80 9.72
CA GLY A 167 -2.28 17.22 8.34
C GLY A 167 -3.19 18.35 7.87
N SER A 168 -2.77 19.02 6.82
CA SER A 168 -3.52 20.14 6.23
C SER A 168 -3.56 20.02 4.69
N GLY A 169 -4.40 20.84 4.07
CA GLY A 169 -4.52 20.89 2.60
C GLY A 169 -5.40 19.79 2.04
N LYS A 170 -5.04 19.31 0.84
CA LYS A 170 -5.82 18.32 0.09
C LYS A 170 -5.75 16.94 0.72
N THR A 171 -6.85 16.22 0.62
CA THR A 171 -6.89 14.79 0.97
C THR A 171 -6.05 13.96 -0.01
N ILE A 172 -5.68 12.75 0.39
CA ILE A 172 -4.96 11.83 -0.49
C ILE A 172 -5.74 11.55 -1.78
N SER A 173 -7.07 11.44 -1.69
CA SER A 173 -7.91 11.23 -2.89
C SER A 173 -7.90 12.43 -3.84
N GLU A 174 -7.90 13.66 -3.33
CA GLU A 174 -7.80 14.89 -4.14
C GLU A 174 -6.43 15.00 -4.83
N VAL A 175 -5.35 14.72 -4.11
CA VAL A 175 -3.99 14.68 -4.70
C VAL A 175 -3.86 13.62 -5.79
N PHE A 176 -4.46 12.45 -5.59
CA PHE A 176 -4.46 11.41 -6.60
C PHE A 176 -5.24 11.82 -7.85
N ALA A 177 -6.43 12.40 -7.67
CA ALA A 177 -7.29 12.85 -8.77
C ALA A 177 -6.61 13.90 -9.66
N GLU A 178 -5.91 14.87 -9.09
CA GLU A 178 -5.18 15.88 -9.85
C GLU A 178 -4.19 15.29 -10.84
N ARG A 179 -3.44 14.28 -10.43
CA ARG A 179 -2.48 13.63 -11.32
C ARG A 179 -3.15 12.70 -12.33
N ARG A 180 -4.25 12.03 -11.94
CA ARG A 180 -5.04 11.20 -12.85
C ARG A 180 -5.61 12.00 -14.01
N ASP A 181 -6.10 13.22 -13.71
CA ASP A 181 -6.81 14.08 -14.67
C ASP A 181 -5.84 14.88 -15.57
N GLN A 182 -4.52 14.83 -15.28
CA GLN A 182 -3.45 15.45 -16.08
C GLN A 182 -2.78 14.49 -17.08
N GLY A 183 -3.08 13.20 -17.05
CA GLY A 183 -2.49 12.15 -17.90
C GLY A 183 -3.52 11.42 -18.73
#